data_b5cc52d3863628362b1635bda055275b
#
_entry.id   b5cc52d3863628362b1635bda055275b
#
_cell.length_a   1.000
_cell.length_b   1.000
_cell.length_c   1.000
_cell.angle_alpha   90.00
_cell.angle_beta   90.00
_cell.angle_gamma   90.00
#
_symmetry.space_group_name_H-M   'P 1'
#
loop_
_entity.id
_entity.type
_entity.pdbx_description
1 polymer ?
#
loop_
_entity_poly.entity_id
_entity_poly.type
_entity_poly.pdbx_seq_one_letter_code
_entity_poly.pdbx_strand_id
1 'polypeptide(L)'
;MPRSLLVLFVAALLPLGGCMQTTLSPSTDASMTPRDRQLLAHAPYAKANVPQQYLRHIVDYHRKELPGTILVDTDARYLYYVLPEGKAIRYGVAVGEEAMAFSGVARVGRLAEWPDWVPTADIQARLGPYPARVPGGPANPLGARGIYLYVGNKDTLYRIHGTNQPEYIGQAISSGCIRMRNEDVIDLYDRVKLNSMVVVLPPGQSAQAEAGGRWRG
;
A
#
# COMPACT_ATOMS: atom_id res chain seq x y z
N MET A 1 42.62 -8.39 61.72
CA MET A 1 41.71 -9.24 60.89
C MET A 1 40.78 -8.36 60.14
N PRO A 2 40.99 -8.13 58.84
CA PRO A 2 40.08 -7.30 58.06
C PRO A 2 38.89 -8.13 57.49
N ARG A 3 37.68 -7.64 57.68
CA ARG A 3 36.43 -8.18 57.14
C ARG A 3 36.28 -7.73 55.69
N SER A 4 36.36 -8.66 54.73
CA SER A 4 36.07 -8.42 53.34
C SER A 4 34.57 -8.29 53.12
N LEU A 5 34.11 -7.13 52.63
CA LEU A 5 32.73 -6.92 52.14
C LEU A 5 32.63 -7.45 50.69
N LEU A 6 31.79 -8.46 50.53
CA LEU A 6 31.45 -9.01 49.20
C LEU A 6 30.28 -8.18 48.65
N VAL A 7 30.56 -7.37 47.62
CA VAL A 7 29.54 -6.62 46.92
C VAL A 7 28.97 -7.50 45.79
N LEU A 8 27.72 -7.94 45.96
CA LEU A 8 26.98 -8.67 44.91
C LEU A 8 26.45 -7.65 43.89
N PHE A 9 26.99 -7.69 42.68
CA PHE A 9 26.40 -7.01 41.54
C PHE A 9 25.23 -7.83 40.97
N VAL A 10 24.01 -7.37 41.18
CA VAL A 10 22.82 -7.91 40.51
C VAL A 10 22.72 -7.24 39.15
N ALA A 11 23.07 -7.95 38.10
CA ALA A 11 22.84 -7.51 36.71
C ALA A 11 21.35 -7.65 36.38
N ALA A 12 20.66 -6.54 36.32
CA ALA A 12 19.28 -6.49 35.84
C ALA A 12 19.26 -6.69 34.30
N LEU A 13 18.87 -7.88 33.88
CA LEU A 13 18.53 -8.17 32.45
C LEU A 13 17.20 -7.48 32.12
N LEU A 14 17.27 -6.38 31.40
CA LEU A 14 16.09 -5.77 30.78
C LEU A 14 15.68 -6.63 29.57
N PRO A 15 14.42 -7.08 29.49
CA PRO A 15 13.95 -7.75 28.30
C PRO A 15 13.83 -6.73 27.17
N LEU A 16 14.64 -6.90 26.12
CA LEU A 16 14.45 -6.25 24.84
C LEU A 16 13.15 -6.80 24.21
N GLY A 17 12.05 -6.14 24.48
CA GLY A 17 10.78 -6.38 23.81
C GLY A 17 10.90 -5.95 22.35
N GLY A 18 11.45 -6.81 21.51
CA GLY A 18 11.37 -6.65 20.07
C GLY A 18 9.92 -6.81 19.65
N CYS A 19 9.32 -5.75 19.07
CA CYS A 19 8.03 -5.84 18.39
C CYS A 19 8.15 -6.87 17.27
N MET A 20 7.66 -8.08 17.48
CA MET A 20 7.54 -9.09 16.43
C MET A 20 6.47 -8.63 15.43
N GLN A 21 6.90 -7.96 14.37
CA GLN A 21 6.03 -7.70 13.23
C GLN A 21 5.74 -9.04 12.54
N THR A 22 4.48 -9.45 12.56
CA THR A 22 4.05 -10.66 11.87
C THR A 22 4.00 -10.38 10.37
N THR A 23 4.96 -10.88 9.61
CA THR A 23 4.95 -10.82 8.16
C THR A 23 3.88 -11.77 7.64
N LEU A 24 2.85 -11.24 6.97
CA LEU A 24 1.93 -12.07 6.23
C LEU A 24 2.65 -12.53 4.95
N SER A 25 2.74 -13.84 4.77
CA SER A 25 3.34 -14.41 3.56
C SER A 25 2.63 -13.90 2.31
N PRO A 26 3.37 -13.41 1.30
CA PRO A 26 2.75 -12.78 0.15
C PRO A 26 2.15 -13.84 -0.70
N SER A 27 1.40 -14.59 -0.68
CA SER A 27 1.13 -15.27 -1.86
C SER A 27 0.42 -16.50 -1.99
N THR A 28 0.39 -17.14 -1.02
CA THR A 28 -0.51 -18.30 -0.99
C THR A 28 -1.88 -17.81 -0.60
N ASP A 29 -2.18 -16.60 -1.02
CA ASP A 29 -3.39 -15.91 -0.67
C ASP A 29 -4.61 -16.68 -1.13
N ALA A 30 -5.46 -17.03 -0.18
CA ALA A 30 -6.77 -17.56 -0.44
C ALA A 30 -7.61 -16.66 -1.38
N SER A 31 -7.24 -15.39 -1.50
CA SER A 31 -7.85 -14.40 -2.36
C SER A 31 -7.53 -14.54 -3.87
N MET A 32 -6.42 -15.18 -4.23
CA MET A 32 -6.08 -15.35 -5.65
C MET A 32 -6.95 -16.41 -6.34
N THR A 33 -7.65 -16.00 -7.38
CA THR A 33 -8.36 -16.92 -8.25
C THR A 33 -7.38 -17.80 -9.06
N PRO A 34 -7.81 -18.94 -9.63
CA PRO A 34 -6.97 -19.70 -10.55
C PRO A 34 -6.47 -18.87 -11.74
N ARG A 35 -7.30 -17.95 -12.24
CA ARG A 35 -6.94 -17.01 -13.30
C ARG A 35 -5.83 -16.06 -12.86
N ASP A 36 -5.90 -15.50 -11.67
CA ASP A 36 -4.86 -14.62 -11.13
C ASP A 36 -3.53 -15.34 -11.05
N ARG A 37 -3.51 -16.55 -10.49
CA ARG A 37 -2.29 -17.38 -10.40
C ARG A 37 -1.70 -17.68 -11.77
N GLN A 38 -2.53 -18.03 -12.74
CA GLN A 38 -2.08 -18.32 -14.11
C GLN A 38 -1.46 -17.08 -14.76
N LEU A 39 -2.13 -15.94 -14.69
CA LEU A 39 -1.66 -14.69 -15.30
C LEU A 39 -0.37 -14.18 -14.65
N LEU A 40 -0.26 -14.23 -13.33
CA LEU A 40 0.94 -13.79 -12.62
C LEU A 40 2.12 -14.74 -12.78
N ALA A 41 1.89 -16.05 -12.91
CA ALA A 41 2.95 -17.01 -13.17
C ALA A 41 3.62 -16.81 -14.54
N HIS A 42 2.91 -16.22 -15.51
CA HIS A 42 3.39 -15.94 -16.87
C HIS A 42 3.53 -14.44 -17.15
N ALA A 43 3.70 -13.64 -16.11
CA ALA A 43 3.88 -12.21 -16.27
C ALA A 43 5.14 -11.88 -17.08
N PRO A 44 5.08 -10.96 -18.07
CA PRO A 44 6.19 -10.64 -18.96
C PRO A 44 7.21 -9.67 -18.35
N TYR A 45 7.23 -9.54 -17.02
CA TYR A 45 8.20 -8.72 -16.29
C TYR A 45 8.98 -9.56 -15.28
N ALA A 46 10.19 -9.12 -14.97
CA ALA A 46 11.03 -9.82 -14.01
C ALA A 46 10.42 -9.76 -12.59
N LYS A 47 10.61 -10.81 -11.82
CA LYS A 47 10.25 -10.83 -10.42
C LYS A 47 11.12 -9.81 -9.68
N ALA A 48 10.50 -8.75 -9.17
CA ALA A 48 11.21 -7.68 -8.48
C ALA A 48 11.61 -8.10 -7.06
N ASN A 49 12.81 -7.69 -6.67
CA ASN A 49 13.24 -7.77 -5.27
C ASN A 49 12.76 -6.51 -4.53
N VAL A 50 11.50 -6.53 -4.08
CA VAL A 50 10.94 -5.43 -3.29
C VAL A 50 11.56 -5.45 -1.90
N PRO A 51 12.09 -4.31 -1.38
CA PRO A 51 12.67 -4.24 -0.03
C PRO A 51 11.68 -4.74 1.04
N GLN A 52 12.17 -5.50 2.00
CA GLN A 52 11.35 -6.17 3.00
C GLN A 52 10.41 -5.22 3.74
N GLN A 53 10.81 -3.99 4.00
CA GLN A 53 9.97 -2.97 4.63
C GLN A 53 8.70 -2.64 3.86
N TYR A 54 8.69 -2.82 2.53
CA TYR A 54 7.53 -2.60 1.66
C TYR A 54 6.71 -3.86 1.38
N LEU A 55 7.06 -4.98 1.98
CA LEU A 55 6.19 -6.15 1.94
C LEU A 55 4.99 -5.93 2.86
N ARG A 56 3.92 -6.66 2.62
CA ARG A 56 2.69 -6.60 3.40
C ARG A 56 2.90 -7.10 4.83
N HIS A 57 2.47 -6.29 5.83
CA HIS A 57 2.54 -6.61 7.25
C HIS A 57 1.25 -6.23 7.98
N ILE A 58 0.91 -6.94 9.06
CA ILE A 58 -0.03 -6.44 10.06
C ILE A 58 0.78 -5.60 11.04
N VAL A 59 0.29 -4.38 11.29
CA VAL A 59 0.94 -3.40 12.17
C VAL A 59 -0.05 -2.85 13.20
N ASP A 60 0.47 -2.29 14.30
CA ASP A 60 -0.33 -1.50 15.21
C ASP A 60 -0.77 -0.20 14.53
N TYR A 61 -2.02 0.21 14.77
CA TYR A 61 -2.62 1.38 14.16
C TYR A 61 -3.25 2.26 15.22
N HIS A 62 -2.63 3.41 15.49
CA HIS A 62 -3.01 4.30 16.60
C HIS A 62 -3.76 5.56 16.16
N ARG A 63 -4.22 5.60 14.90
CA ARG A 63 -5.04 6.69 14.37
C ARG A 63 -6.53 6.38 14.58
N LYS A 64 -7.38 7.36 14.23
CA LYS A 64 -8.83 7.33 14.53
C LYS A 64 -9.71 6.89 13.36
N GLU A 65 -9.11 6.55 12.22
CA GLU A 65 -9.90 6.08 11.08
C GLU A 65 -10.58 4.74 11.42
N LEU A 66 -11.84 4.60 11.01
CA LEU A 66 -12.64 3.42 11.30
C LEU A 66 -12.16 2.18 10.53
N PRO A 67 -12.38 0.97 11.07
CA PRO A 67 -12.13 -0.27 10.33
C PRO A 67 -12.80 -0.27 8.96
N GLY A 68 -12.08 -0.76 7.93
CA GLY A 68 -12.50 -0.72 6.53
C GLY A 68 -12.08 0.54 5.78
N THR A 69 -11.51 1.54 6.45
CA THR A 69 -10.92 2.71 5.80
C THR A 69 -9.58 2.36 5.17
N ILE A 70 -9.30 2.94 4.01
CA ILE A 70 -7.99 2.94 3.37
C ILE A 70 -7.32 4.28 3.69
N LEU A 71 -6.13 4.25 4.28
CA LEU A 71 -5.27 5.43 4.44
C LEU A 71 -4.06 5.30 3.53
N VAL A 72 -3.77 6.32 2.74
CA VAL A 72 -2.56 6.39 1.92
C VAL A 72 -1.64 7.45 2.47
N ASP A 73 -0.43 7.04 2.87
CA ASP A 73 0.67 7.89 3.28
C ASP A 73 1.67 7.99 2.14
N THR A 74 1.59 9.08 1.38
CA THR A 74 2.41 9.27 0.20
C THR A 74 3.87 9.56 0.53
N ASP A 75 4.15 10.16 1.68
CA ASP A 75 5.52 10.45 2.12
C ASP A 75 6.26 9.17 2.53
N ALA A 76 5.60 8.31 3.29
CA ALA A 76 6.16 7.05 3.75
C ALA A 76 6.11 5.92 2.71
N ARG A 77 5.36 6.09 1.61
CA ARG A 77 5.12 5.09 0.55
C ARG A 77 4.38 3.86 1.07
N TYR A 78 3.39 4.09 1.93
CA TYR A 78 2.55 3.04 2.49
C TYR A 78 1.06 3.29 2.26
N LEU A 79 0.33 2.20 2.16
CA LEU A 79 -1.12 2.17 2.24
C LEU A 79 -1.51 1.29 3.42
N TYR A 80 -2.46 1.76 4.21
CA TYR A 80 -3.00 1.03 5.36
C TYR A 80 -4.46 0.70 5.11
N TYR A 81 -4.83 -0.56 5.27
CA TYR A 81 -6.22 -0.99 5.40
C TYR A 81 -6.53 -1.20 6.87
N VAL A 82 -7.38 -0.35 7.43
CA VAL A 82 -7.66 -0.33 8.87
C VAL A 82 -8.48 -1.54 9.27
N LEU A 83 -7.99 -2.26 10.27
CA LEU A 83 -8.64 -3.42 10.89
C LEU A 83 -9.24 -3.02 12.26
N PRO A 84 -10.11 -3.87 12.84
CA PRO A 84 -10.49 -3.77 14.25
C PRO A 84 -9.27 -3.83 15.19
N GLU A 85 -9.51 -3.54 16.48
CA GLU A 85 -8.54 -3.73 17.57
C GLU A 85 -7.23 -2.95 17.43
N GLY A 86 -7.29 -1.77 16.81
CA GLY A 86 -6.11 -0.93 16.67
C GLY A 86 -5.01 -1.55 15.79
N LYS A 87 -5.39 -2.28 14.77
CA LYS A 87 -4.48 -2.89 13.80
C LYS A 87 -4.75 -2.34 12.39
N ALA A 88 -3.78 -2.51 11.51
CA ALA A 88 -3.95 -2.30 10.07
C ALA A 88 -3.10 -3.30 9.28
N ILE A 89 -3.51 -3.58 8.06
CA ILE A 89 -2.61 -4.20 7.08
C ILE A 89 -1.89 -3.05 6.37
N ARG A 90 -0.58 -3.05 6.44
CA ARG A 90 0.28 -2.10 5.73
C ARG A 90 0.81 -2.73 4.47
N TYR A 91 0.69 -2.02 3.35
CA TYR A 91 1.20 -2.38 2.03
C TYR A 91 2.21 -1.34 1.58
N GLY A 92 3.31 -1.76 0.96
CA GLY A 92 4.19 -0.86 0.24
C GLY A 92 3.57 -0.42 -1.08
N VAL A 93 3.72 0.87 -1.41
CA VAL A 93 3.17 1.44 -2.64
C VAL A 93 4.22 2.26 -3.39
N ALA A 94 4.02 2.42 -4.72
CA ALA A 94 4.62 3.53 -5.43
C ALA A 94 3.55 4.60 -5.63
N VAL A 95 3.96 5.86 -5.49
CA VAL A 95 3.05 7.01 -5.51
C VAL A 95 3.39 7.96 -6.65
N GLY A 96 2.50 8.92 -6.92
CA GLY A 96 2.76 10.01 -7.84
C GLY A 96 3.84 10.95 -7.33
N GLU A 97 4.47 11.66 -8.26
CA GLU A 97 5.24 12.83 -7.89
C GLU A 97 4.33 13.85 -7.18
N GLU A 98 4.88 14.60 -6.23
CA GLU A 98 4.11 15.44 -5.30
C GLU A 98 3.12 16.39 -6.01
N ALA A 99 3.55 17.01 -7.10
CA ALA A 99 2.72 17.93 -7.89
C ALA A 99 1.53 17.28 -8.61
N MET A 100 1.47 15.94 -8.66
CA MET A 100 0.44 15.18 -9.39
C MET A 100 -0.40 14.30 -8.46
N ALA A 101 -0.10 14.27 -7.17
CA ALA A 101 -0.78 13.42 -6.22
C ALA A 101 -2.13 14.01 -5.79
N PHE A 102 -3.19 13.20 -5.82
CA PHE A 102 -4.44 13.52 -5.15
C PHE A 102 -4.21 13.48 -3.64
N SER A 103 -4.74 14.45 -2.92
CA SER A 103 -4.82 14.43 -1.45
C SER A 103 -6.23 14.80 -1.00
N GLY A 104 -6.65 14.25 0.14
CA GLY A 104 -7.99 14.47 0.69
C GLY A 104 -8.77 13.18 0.90
N VAL A 105 -10.09 13.33 1.03
CA VAL A 105 -11.02 12.23 1.28
C VAL A 105 -11.77 11.88 0.01
N ALA A 106 -11.72 10.61 -0.34
CA ALA A 106 -12.46 10.01 -1.46
C ALA A 106 -13.21 8.77 -0.98
N ARG A 107 -13.96 8.16 -1.87
CA ARG A 107 -14.58 6.85 -1.67
C ARG A 107 -14.28 5.91 -2.83
N VAL A 108 -14.34 4.62 -2.57
CA VAL A 108 -14.30 3.60 -3.63
C VAL A 108 -15.61 3.69 -4.41
N GLY A 109 -15.54 4.15 -5.65
CA GLY A 109 -16.72 4.29 -6.52
C GLY A 109 -16.89 3.16 -7.52
N ARG A 110 -15.79 2.49 -7.88
CA ARG A 110 -15.79 1.36 -8.82
C ARG A 110 -14.64 0.41 -8.51
N LEU A 111 -14.88 -0.87 -8.74
CA LEU A 111 -13.93 -1.96 -8.63
C LEU A 111 -13.82 -2.68 -9.98
N ALA A 112 -12.61 -3.07 -10.40
CA ALA A 112 -12.40 -3.81 -11.63
C ALA A 112 -11.24 -4.82 -11.51
N GLU A 113 -11.47 -6.02 -12.04
CA GLU A 113 -10.45 -7.07 -12.16
C GLU A 113 -9.81 -7.00 -13.54
N TRP A 114 -8.49 -7.07 -13.59
CA TRP A 114 -7.70 -7.00 -14.80
C TRP A 114 -8.23 -5.95 -15.80
N PRO A 115 -8.33 -4.67 -15.36
CA PRO A 115 -8.96 -3.62 -16.16
C PRO A 115 -8.15 -3.31 -17.41
N ASP A 116 -8.82 -2.92 -18.48
CA ASP A 116 -8.17 -2.28 -19.61
C ASP A 116 -7.60 -0.92 -19.17
N TRP A 117 -6.46 -0.57 -19.72
CA TRP A 117 -5.88 0.74 -19.53
C TRP A 117 -6.08 1.60 -20.77
N VAL A 118 -6.67 2.75 -20.55
CA VAL A 118 -6.81 3.82 -21.55
C VAL A 118 -6.02 5.02 -21.04
N PRO A 119 -4.89 5.38 -21.65
CA PRO A 119 -4.10 6.52 -21.22
C PRO A 119 -4.91 7.81 -21.35
N THR A 120 -4.85 8.67 -20.33
CA THR A 120 -5.47 10.00 -20.37
C THR A 120 -4.74 10.90 -21.36
N ALA A 121 -5.40 11.98 -21.82
CA ALA A 121 -4.76 12.97 -22.71
C ALA A 121 -3.47 13.54 -22.06
N ASP A 122 -3.47 13.76 -20.75
CA ASP A 122 -2.33 14.23 -20.00
C ASP A 122 -1.16 13.21 -20.00
N ILE A 123 -1.45 11.92 -19.83
CA ILE A 123 -0.44 10.86 -19.95
C ILE A 123 0.14 10.81 -21.36
N GLN A 124 -0.70 10.90 -22.38
CA GLN A 124 -0.25 10.95 -23.79
C GLN A 124 0.68 12.14 -24.04
N ALA A 125 0.32 13.32 -23.53
CA ALA A 125 1.11 14.53 -23.71
C ALA A 125 2.48 14.48 -23.03
N ARG A 126 2.57 13.86 -21.85
CA ARG A 126 3.82 13.83 -21.06
C ARG A 126 4.76 12.67 -21.39
N LEU A 127 4.22 11.52 -21.67
CA LEU A 127 5.01 10.29 -21.81
C LEU A 127 5.15 9.82 -23.27
N GLY A 128 4.51 10.50 -24.21
CA GLY A 128 4.55 10.17 -25.63
C GLY A 128 3.41 9.23 -26.07
N PRO A 129 3.43 8.78 -27.33
CA PRO A 129 2.32 8.04 -27.91
C PRO A 129 2.24 6.64 -27.34
N TYR A 130 1.18 6.38 -26.56
CA TYR A 130 0.77 5.05 -26.16
C TYR A 130 -0.35 4.52 -27.08
N PRO A 131 -0.56 3.20 -27.14
CA PRO A 131 -1.76 2.64 -27.74
C PRO A 131 -3.02 3.27 -27.14
N ALA A 132 -4.05 3.47 -27.94
CA ALA A 132 -5.33 4.03 -27.47
C ALA A 132 -5.94 3.20 -26.31
N ARG A 133 -5.63 1.91 -26.27
CA ARG A 133 -6.06 0.96 -25.22
C ARG A 133 -5.04 -0.15 -25.09
N VAL A 134 -4.73 -0.53 -23.86
CA VAL A 134 -3.98 -1.74 -23.51
C VAL A 134 -4.96 -2.69 -22.84
N PRO A 135 -5.21 -3.89 -23.41
CA PRO A 135 -6.10 -4.89 -22.78
C PRO A 135 -5.66 -5.30 -21.37
N GLY A 136 -6.62 -5.72 -20.56
CA GLY A 136 -6.34 -6.23 -19.21
C GLY A 136 -5.46 -7.48 -19.25
N GLY A 137 -4.47 -7.51 -18.38
CA GLY A 137 -3.50 -8.62 -18.30
C GLY A 137 -2.22 -8.20 -17.60
N PRO A 138 -1.25 -9.13 -17.42
CA PRO A 138 -0.04 -8.86 -16.64
C PRO A 138 0.91 -7.83 -17.28
N ALA A 139 0.82 -7.60 -18.60
CA ALA A 139 1.57 -6.53 -19.28
C ALA A 139 0.94 -5.13 -19.12
N ASN A 140 -0.30 -5.06 -18.61
CA ASN A 140 -1.04 -3.82 -18.48
C ASN A 140 -0.53 -3.00 -17.29
N PRO A 141 -0.33 -1.68 -17.42
CA PRO A 141 0.13 -0.81 -16.34
C PRO A 141 -0.77 -0.81 -15.10
N LEU A 142 -2.07 -1.09 -15.23
CA LEU A 142 -3.01 -1.17 -14.09
C LEU A 142 -2.93 -2.50 -13.34
N GLY A 143 -2.24 -3.50 -13.87
CA GLY A 143 -2.06 -4.79 -13.22
C GLY A 143 -3.38 -5.53 -12.96
N ALA A 144 -3.40 -6.29 -11.86
CA ALA A 144 -4.45 -7.27 -11.57
C ALA A 144 -5.78 -6.66 -11.14
N ARG A 145 -5.79 -5.50 -10.50
CA ARG A 145 -7.00 -4.85 -9.95
C ARG A 145 -6.91 -3.34 -10.09
N GLY A 146 -8.07 -2.72 -10.25
CA GLY A 146 -8.25 -1.26 -10.19
C GLY A 146 -9.33 -0.89 -9.19
N ILE A 147 -9.00 -0.03 -8.23
CA ILE A 147 -9.88 0.57 -7.22
C ILE A 147 -9.98 2.04 -7.57
N TYR A 148 -11.13 2.49 -8.06
CA TYR A 148 -11.37 3.81 -8.60
C TYR A 148 -11.89 4.76 -7.55
N LEU A 149 -11.26 5.93 -7.40
CA LEU A 149 -11.56 6.88 -6.35
C LEU A 149 -12.50 7.98 -6.84
N TYR A 150 -13.53 8.26 -6.04
CA TYR A 150 -14.56 9.25 -6.33
C TYR A 150 -14.69 10.26 -5.19
N VAL A 151 -14.92 11.52 -5.55
CA VAL A 151 -15.36 12.56 -4.61
C VAL A 151 -16.80 12.96 -5.00
N GLY A 152 -17.72 12.75 -4.08
CA GLY A 152 -19.14 12.79 -4.45
C GLY A 152 -19.44 11.78 -5.56
N ASN A 153 -20.04 12.23 -6.66
CA ASN A 153 -20.34 11.41 -7.84
C ASN A 153 -19.30 11.56 -8.98
N LYS A 154 -18.24 12.33 -8.73
CA LYS A 154 -17.23 12.61 -9.75
C LYS A 154 -16.06 11.64 -9.63
N ASP A 155 -15.71 10.97 -10.73
CA ASP A 155 -14.46 10.21 -10.86
C ASP A 155 -13.26 11.17 -10.77
N THR A 156 -12.39 10.95 -9.82
CA THR A 156 -11.18 11.78 -9.62
C THR A 156 -10.10 11.52 -10.65
N LEU A 157 -10.22 10.47 -11.45
CA LEU A 157 -9.18 9.90 -12.29
C LEU A 157 -7.99 9.31 -11.53
N TYR A 158 -8.01 9.32 -10.21
CA TYR A 158 -7.02 8.62 -9.37
C TYR A 158 -7.48 7.19 -9.06
N ARG A 159 -6.52 6.31 -8.98
CA ARG A 159 -6.71 4.87 -8.80
C ARG A 159 -5.72 4.33 -7.77
N ILE A 160 -6.15 3.32 -7.03
CA ILE A 160 -5.26 2.36 -6.40
C ILE A 160 -5.29 1.13 -7.28
N HIS A 161 -4.14 0.67 -7.77
CA HIS A 161 -4.10 -0.41 -8.75
C HIS A 161 -2.82 -1.25 -8.66
N GLY A 162 -2.82 -2.39 -9.33
CA GLY A 162 -1.63 -3.23 -9.50
C GLY A 162 -0.57 -2.57 -10.38
N THR A 163 0.46 -3.32 -10.76
CA THR A 163 1.50 -2.81 -11.65
C THR A 163 2.17 -3.94 -12.44
N ASN A 164 2.65 -3.60 -13.62
CA ASN A 164 3.59 -4.42 -14.39
C ASN A 164 5.06 -4.02 -14.14
N GLN A 165 5.30 -3.11 -13.20
CA GLN A 165 6.61 -2.58 -12.82
C GLN A 165 6.80 -2.62 -11.29
N PRO A 166 6.81 -3.84 -10.67
CA PRO A 166 6.87 -3.97 -9.20
C PRO A 166 8.18 -3.48 -8.58
N GLU A 167 9.24 -3.28 -9.36
CA GLU A 167 10.53 -2.74 -8.93
C GLU A 167 10.47 -1.31 -8.41
N TYR A 168 9.40 -0.59 -8.73
CA TYR A 168 9.21 0.78 -8.28
C TYR A 168 8.45 0.93 -6.95
N ILE A 169 8.01 -0.17 -6.35
CA ILE A 169 7.38 -0.10 -5.02
C ILE A 169 8.34 0.52 -3.99
N GLY A 170 7.84 1.51 -3.27
CA GLY A 170 8.63 2.33 -2.35
C GLY A 170 9.14 3.65 -2.95
N GLN A 171 8.81 3.95 -4.22
CA GLN A 171 9.29 5.14 -4.92
C GLN A 171 8.16 6.13 -5.28
N ALA A 172 8.52 7.37 -5.56
CA ALA A 172 7.62 8.42 -6.07
C ALA A 172 7.91 8.63 -7.56
N ILE A 173 7.20 7.91 -8.43
CA ILE A 173 7.46 7.89 -9.87
C ILE A 173 6.20 7.81 -10.72
N SER A 174 5.02 7.76 -10.13
CA SER A 174 3.79 7.61 -10.89
C SER A 174 3.22 8.96 -11.35
N SER A 175 2.30 8.90 -12.31
CA SER A 175 1.53 10.07 -12.78
C SER A 175 0.38 10.45 -11.84
N GLY A 176 0.47 10.14 -10.55
CA GLY A 176 -0.51 10.46 -9.52
C GLY A 176 -1.20 9.26 -8.90
N CYS A 177 -1.42 8.17 -9.63
CA CYS A 177 -2.05 6.97 -9.10
C CYS A 177 -1.17 6.22 -8.08
N ILE A 178 -1.82 5.46 -7.20
CA ILE A 178 -1.18 4.64 -6.19
C ILE A 178 -0.99 3.23 -6.75
N ARG A 179 0.28 2.82 -6.95
CA ARG A 179 0.62 1.51 -7.50
C ARG A 179 0.97 0.54 -6.38
N MET A 180 0.43 -0.66 -6.47
CA MET A 180 0.70 -1.77 -5.55
C MET A 180 1.27 -2.97 -6.31
N ARG A 181 1.94 -3.87 -5.61
CA ARG A 181 2.21 -5.19 -6.18
C ARG A 181 0.89 -5.88 -6.54
N ASN A 182 0.88 -6.71 -7.57
CA ASN A 182 -0.35 -7.39 -8.00
C ASN A 182 -0.95 -8.27 -6.90
N GLU A 183 -0.11 -8.97 -6.15
CA GLU A 183 -0.53 -9.81 -5.04
C GLU A 183 -1.18 -8.99 -3.91
N ASP A 184 -0.67 -7.78 -3.68
CA ASP A 184 -1.13 -6.92 -2.60
C ASP A 184 -2.45 -6.21 -2.98
N VAL A 185 -2.60 -5.78 -4.24
CA VAL A 185 -3.85 -5.17 -4.67
C VAL A 185 -4.98 -6.20 -4.79
N ILE A 186 -4.69 -7.46 -5.07
CA ILE A 186 -5.68 -8.55 -5.02
C ILE A 186 -6.19 -8.71 -3.58
N ASP A 187 -5.29 -8.80 -2.60
CA ASP A 187 -5.66 -8.90 -1.18
C ASP A 187 -6.46 -7.68 -0.69
N LEU A 188 -6.05 -6.47 -1.07
CA LEU A 188 -6.79 -5.25 -0.72
C LEU A 188 -8.18 -5.23 -1.38
N TYR A 189 -8.27 -5.60 -2.65
CA TYR A 189 -9.51 -5.59 -3.43
C TYR A 189 -10.59 -6.47 -2.80
N ASP A 190 -10.24 -7.64 -2.30
CA ASP A 190 -11.18 -8.57 -1.66
C ASP A 190 -11.70 -8.07 -0.32
N ARG A 191 -10.98 -7.13 0.31
CA ARG A 191 -11.37 -6.53 1.58
C ARG A 191 -12.25 -5.31 1.44
N VAL A 192 -12.05 -4.52 0.37
CA VAL A 192 -12.74 -3.25 0.18
C VAL A 192 -14.12 -3.44 -0.43
N LYS A 193 -15.02 -2.49 -0.12
CA LYS A 193 -16.38 -2.44 -0.66
C LYS A 193 -16.60 -1.13 -1.40
N LEU A 194 -17.61 -1.10 -2.26
CA LEU A 194 -18.09 0.18 -2.78
C LEU A 194 -18.46 1.10 -1.62
N ASN A 195 -18.12 2.37 -1.74
CA ASN A 195 -18.23 3.41 -0.73
C ASN A 195 -17.26 3.29 0.46
N SER A 196 -16.33 2.32 0.51
CA SER A 196 -15.23 2.36 1.47
C SER A 196 -14.52 3.71 1.42
N MET A 197 -14.25 4.29 2.59
CA MET A 197 -13.56 5.58 2.72
C MET A 197 -12.09 5.43 2.34
N VAL A 198 -11.57 6.38 1.62
CA VAL A 198 -10.15 6.49 1.27
C VAL A 198 -9.65 7.87 1.68
N VAL A 199 -8.66 7.89 2.54
CA VAL A 199 -7.97 9.11 2.98
C VAL A 199 -6.57 9.10 2.39
N VAL A 200 -6.27 10.09 1.55
CA VAL A 200 -4.91 10.29 1.02
C VAL A 200 -4.32 11.50 1.73
N LEU A 201 -3.27 11.28 2.49
CA LEU A 201 -2.64 12.34 3.28
C LEU A 201 -1.96 13.36 2.36
N PRO A 202 -2.08 14.67 2.66
CA PRO A 202 -1.28 15.68 2.00
C PRO A 202 0.21 15.44 2.23
N PRO A 203 1.08 15.88 1.31
CA PRO A 203 2.52 15.88 1.52
C PRO A 203 2.92 16.59 2.82
N GLY A 204 3.94 16.09 3.50
CA GLY A 204 4.39 16.60 4.79
C GLY A 204 3.53 16.17 5.99
N GLN A 205 2.49 15.36 5.79
CA GLN A 205 1.61 14.86 6.84
C GLN A 205 1.72 13.35 7.05
N SER A 206 2.91 12.80 6.89
CA SER A 206 3.14 11.38 7.08
C SER A 206 2.56 10.89 8.40
N ALA A 207 1.69 9.90 8.30
CA ALA A 207 1.14 9.20 9.42
C ALA A 207 2.03 8.02 9.73
N GLN A 208 3.07 8.19 10.50
CA GLN A 208 3.69 7.01 11.11
C GLN A 208 2.64 6.35 12.01
N ALA A 209 1.83 5.50 11.38
CA ALA A 209 0.82 4.69 12.09
C ALA A 209 1.49 3.68 13.04
N GLU A 210 2.80 3.53 12.91
CA GLU A 210 3.63 2.65 13.68
C GLU A 210 4.30 3.40 14.82
N ALA A 211 4.16 2.82 15.99
CA ALA A 211 4.89 3.15 17.19
C ALA A 211 4.73 4.58 17.71
N GLY A 212 3.86 4.76 18.68
CA GLY A 212 4.07 5.58 19.88
C GLY A 212 4.56 7.02 19.69
N GLY A 213 4.47 7.59 18.52
CA GLY A 213 4.76 8.98 18.25
C GLY A 213 3.61 9.83 18.74
N ARG A 214 3.78 10.43 19.92
CA ARG A 214 2.86 11.40 20.50
C ARG A 214 2.65 12.54 19.49
N TRP A 215 1.46 12.62 18.91
CA TRP A 215 1.04 13.80 18.18
C TRP A 215 1.16 15.01 19.11
N ARG A 216 2.00 15.98 18.75
CA ARG A 216 1.92 17.33 19.31
C ARG A 216 0.98 18.10 18.37
N GLY A 217 -0.21 18.44 18.88
CA GLY A 217 -1.16 19.34 18.26
C GLY A 217 -0.62 20.74 18.10
#